data_b115ae118f19acf95b15497e046a95b5
#
_entry.id   b115ae118f19acf95b15497e046a95b5
#
_cell.length_a   1.000
_cell.length_b   1.000
_cell.length_c   1.000
_cell.angle_alpha   90.00
_cell.angle_beta   90.00
_cell.angle_gamma   90.00
#
_symmetry.space_group_name_H-M   'P 1'
#
loop_
_entity.id
_entity.type
_entity.pdbx_description
1 polymer ?
#
loop_
_entity_poly.entity_id
_entity_poly.type
_entity_poly.pdbx_seq_one_letter_code
_entity_poly.pdbx_strand_id
1 'polypeptide(L)'
;MNTYKTYRNLPALAGVCSMDQAMKPGLSVEECVRRLKRYHYAFKRLHQIFTARITAEPVYELKMGFSLHAYLCAEHTAALRRRVGEMREPPLGLEVIPDPALEILFDEILASPTTEELVLGLYGKALPALKTALERHLADTNPLADQPSVRVCRFALLELDDMLKFGTKTVDSLIDETVHQRAIPWLSLLDDCLAVAGGLDGTQTPTAKEISRLHSARPYKYDGRPKRDERFPDPFNMGVNAEVFLYDAKLPTEPKTLMMFYKRLREVDVPEMMASIITETPDKSWDYYRDMTRQLWDEARHAMMGEVGFANLGINWPRNVMINFTWSLALNTQLKPIERH
;
A
#
# COMPACT_ATOMS: atom_id res chain seq x y z
N MET A 1 -17.48 -16.20 40.71
CA MET A 1 -16.41 -16.89 39.96
C MET A 1 -17.04 -18.03 39.18
N ASN A 2 -16.80 -18.14 37.89
CA ASN A 2 -17.35 -19.21 37.07
C ASN A 2 -16.66 -20.53 37.45
N THR A 3 -17.42 -21.50 37.95
CA THR A 3 -16.94 -22.82 38.38
C THR A 3 -16.84 -23.81 37.22
N TYR A 4 -17.15 -23.36 36.00
CA TYR A 4 -17.15 -24.22 34.82
C TYR A 4 -15.72 -24.72 34.52
N LYS A 5 -15.58 -26.03 34.43
CA LYS A 5 -14.33 -26.71 34.02
C LYS A 5 -14.54 -27.45 32.70
N THR A 6 -13.63 -27.25 31.80
CA THR A 6 -13.60 -28.02 30.56
C THR A 6 -13.14 -29.45 30.79
N TYR A 7 -13.45 -30.34 29.85
CA TYR A 7 -12.98 -31.73 29.93
C TYR A 7 -11.45 -31.78 29.93
N ARG A 8 -10.86 -32.36 30.96
CA ARG A 8 -9.39 -32.49 31.14
C ARG A 8 -8.62 -31.17 31.00
N ASN A 9 -9.25 -30.04 31.31
CA ASN A 9 -8.68 -28.69 31.18
C ASN A 9 -8.31 -28.32 29.70
N LEU A 10 -8.98 -28.86 28.72
CA LEU A 10 -8.83 -28.41 27.32
C LEU A 10 -9.21 -26.93 27.18
N PRO A 11 -8.62 -26.20 26.23
CA PRO A 11 -8.98 -24.80 26.02
C PRO A 11 -10.48 -24.63 25.78
N ALA A 12 -11.10 -23.78 26.57
CA ALA A 12 -12.49 -23.36 26.36
C ALA A 12 -12.62 -22.52 25.08
N LEU A 13 -13.86 -22.44 24.53
CA LEU A 13 -14.18 -21.58 23.40
C LEU A 13 -13.21 -21.70 22.21
N ALA A 14 -12.78 -22.94 21.93
CA ALA A 14 -11.77 -23.25 20.90
C ALA A 14 -10.46 -22.45 21.04
N GLY A 15 -10.16 -21.94 22.23
CA GLY A 15 -8.98 -21.09 22.48
C GLY A 15 -9.06 -19.68 21.89
N VAL A 16 -10.24 -19.24 21.40
CA VAL A 16 -10.44 -17.92 20.81
C VAL A 16 -10.26 -16.82 21.86
N CYS A 17 -10.84 -17.00 23.06
CA CYS A 17 -10.74 -16.07 24.17
C CYS A 17 -11.09 -16.75 25.49
N SER A 18 -10.90 -16.04 26.62
CA SER A 18 -11.37 -16.50 27.93
C SER A 18 -12.88 -16.36 28.07
N MET A 19 -13.47 -17.10 29.03
CA MET A 19 -14.89 -16.94 29.39
C MET A 19 -15.21 -15.50 29.80
N ASP A 20 -14.35 -14.86 30.57
CA ASP A 20 -14.51 -13.48 31.01
C ASP A 20 -14.52 -12.48 29.86
N GLN A 21 -13.69 -12.72 28.85
CA GLN A 21 -13.70 -11.90 27.63
C GLN A 21 -14.97 -12.12 26.81
N ALA A 22 -15.42 -13.37 26.68
CA ALA A 22 -16.63 -13.70 25.93
C ALA A 22 -17.90 -13.13 26.57
N MET A 23 -17.93 -12.96 27.90
CA MET A 23 -19.08 -12.38 28.63
C MET A 23 -19.11 -10.85 28.56
N LYS A 24 -18.03 -10.17 28.17
CA LYS A 24 -18.06 -8.71 28.08
C LYS A 24 -18.92 -8.27 26.89
N PRO A 25 -19.71 -7.18 27.04
CA PRO A 25 -20.34 -6.57 25.87
C PRO A 25 -19.27 -6.11 24.90
N GLY A 26 -19.50 -6.30 23.60
CA GLY A 26 -18.67 -5.77 22.54
C GLY A 26 -19.30 -4.54 21.88
N LEU A 27 -18.84 -4.22 20.70
CA LEU A 27 -19.41 -3.17 19.86
C LEU A 27 -20.79 -3.62 19.33
N SER A 28 -21.71 -2.67 19.14
CA SER A 28 -22.92 -2.95 18.38
C SER A 28 -22.60 -3.23 16.92
N VAL A 29 -23.51 -3.88 16.20
CA VAL A 29 -23.31 -4.15 14.75
C VAL A 29 -23.13 -2.85 13.99
N GLU A 30 -23.90 -1.80 14.31
CA GLU A 30 -23.81 -0.49 13.66
C GLU A 30 -22.44 0.14 13.87
N GLU A 31 -21.92 0.08 15.09
CA GLU A 31 -20.59 0.64 15.41
C GLU A 31 -19.46 -0.16 14.76
N CYS A 32 -19.56 -1.51 14.75
CA CYS A 32 -18.63 -2.35 14.00
C CYS A 32 -18.61 -1.96 12.52
N VAL A 33 -19.78 -1.89 11.87
CA VAL A 33 -19.92 -1.53 10.46
C VAL A 33 -19.37 -0.12 10.20
N ARG A 34 -19.67 0.85 11.07
CA ARG A 34 -19.16 2.22 10.94
C ARG A 34 -17.63 2.25 10.93
N ARG A 35 -16.98 1.56 11.87
CA ARG A 35 -15.52 1.48 11.95
C ARG A 35 -14.92 0.71 10.76
N LEU A 36 -15.47 -0.45 10.40
CA LEU A 36 -15.01 -1.24 9.26
C LEU A 36 -15.06 -0.46 7.94
N LYS A 37 -16.06 0.41 7.75
CA LYS A 37 -16.14 1.31 6.58
C LYS A 37 -15.01 2.35 6.57
N ARG A 38 -14.63 2.89 7.73
CA ARG A 38 -13.49 3.82 7.82
C ARG A 38 -12.16 3.12 7.50
N TYR A 39 -11.97 1.88 7.98
CA TYR A 39 -10.79 1.06 7.64
C TYR A 39 -10.77 0.69 6.16
N HIS A 40 -11.91 0.28 5.60
CA HIS A 40 -12.07 0.05 4.17
C HIS A 40 -11.65 1.28 3.35
N TYR A 41 -12.16 2.46 3.72
CA TYR A 41 -11.81 3.72 3.07
C TYR A 41 -10.31 3.99 3.17
N ALA A 42 -9.70 3.85 4.33
CA ALA A 42 -8.29 4.08 4.55
C ALA A 42 -7.41 3.14 3.68
N PHE A 43 -7.67 1.84 3.69
CA PHE A 43 -6.94 0.89 2.85
C PHE A 43 -7.14 1.16 1.35
N LYS A 44 -8.36 1.51 0.93
CA LYS A 44 -8.65 1.90 -0.46
C LYS A 44 -7.82 3.13 -0.87
N ARG A 45 -7.77 4.16 -0.02
CA ARG A 45 -6.98 5.38 -0.28
C ARG A 45 -5.48 5.10 -0.28
N LEU A 46 -4.97 4.30 0.66
CA LEU A 46 -3.57 3.87 0.69
C LEU A 46 -3.20 3.09 -0.58
N HIS A 47 -4.04 2.15 -1.02
CA HIS A 47 -3.87 1.48 -2.30
C HIS A 47 -3.73 2.48 -3.46
N GLN A 48 -4.62 3.46 -3.55
CA GLN A 48 -4.60 4.48 -4.58
C GLN A 48 -3.31 5.30 -4.55
N ILE A 49 -2.86 5.70 -3.35
CA ILE A 49 -1.63 6.50 -3.17
C ILE A 49 -0.41 5.66 -3.58
N PHE A 50 -0.24 4.47 -3.01
CA PHE A 50 0.89 3.63 -3.35
C PHE A 50 0.96 3.37 -4.86
N THR A 51 -0.15 2.97 -5.47
CA THR A 51 -0.21 2.70 -6.91
C THR A 51 0.13 3.94 -7.74
N ALA A 52 -0.50 5.08 -7.46
CA ALA A 52 -0.29 6.32 -8.23
C ALA A 52 1.15 6.86 -8.13
N ARG A 53 1.88 6.49 -7.08
CA ARG A 53 3.23 6.99 -6.84
C ARG A 53 4.35 6.08 -7.36
N ILE A 54 4.05 4.85 -7.81
CA ILE A 54 5.06 3.91 -8.34
C ILE A 54 5.77 4.48 -9.56
N THR A 55 5.04 4.97 -10.55
CA THR A 55 5.61 5.35 -11.85
C THR A 55 6.63 6.49 -11.71
N ALA A 56 6.24 7.57 -11.06
CA ALA A 56 7.05 8.79 -10.92
C ALA A 56 8.02 8.76 -9.73
N GLU A 57 8.02 7.71 -8.90
CA GLU A 57 9.01 7.55 -7.83
C GLU A 57 10.37 7.20 -8.44
N PRO A 58 11.44 7.98 -8.21
CA PRO A 58 12.75 7.67 -8.78
C PRO A 58 13.46 6.50 -8.09
N VAL A 59 13.27 6.33 -6.77
CA VAL A 59 14.01 5.37 -5.95
C VAL A 59 13.48 3.95 -6.17
N TYR A 60 14.32 3.07 -6.68
CA TYR A 60 13.95 1.69 -7.02
C TYR A 60 13.35 0.93 -5.84
N GLU A 61 13.98 0.97 -4.69
CA GLU A 61 13.53 0.26 -3.48
C GLU A 61 12.14 0.73 -3.02
N LEU A 62 11.83 2.02 -3.22
CA LEU A 62 10.51 2.55 -2.93
C LEU A 62 9.46 2.07 -3.93
N LYS A 63 9.80 1.98 -5.22
CA LYS A 63 8.89 1.38 -6.22
C LYS A 63 8.50 -0.04 -5.84
N MET A 64 9.47 -0.87 -5.43
CA MET A 64 9.23 -2.26 -5.02
C MET A 64 8.40 -2.31 -3.72
N GLY A 65 8.73 -1.48 -2.73
CA GLY A 65 7.96 -1.35 -1.49
C GLY A 65 6.53 -0.88 -1.73
N PHE A 66 6.31 0.14 -2.56
CA PHE A 66 4.98 0.64 -2.90
C PHE A 66 4.16 -0.40 -3.66
N SER A 67 4.78 -1.19 -4.53
CA SER A 67 4.13 -2.29 -5.25
C SER A 67 3.59 -3.35 -4.28
N LEU A 68 4.39 -3.77 -3.30
CA LEU A 68 3.96 -4.66 -2.23
C LEU A 68 2.83 -4.05 -1.40
N HIS A 69 3.01 -2.82 -0.94
CA HIS A 69 2.05 -2.17 -0.04
C HIS A 69 0.72 -1.87 -0.74
N ALA A 70 0.74 -1.55 -2.04
CA ALA A 70 -0.47 -1.45 -2.84
C ALA A 70 -1.23 -2.78 -2.87
N TYR A 71 -0.53 -3.89 -3.12
CA TYR A 71 -1.11 -5.23 -3.13
C TYR A 71 -1.74 -5.59 -1.77
N LEU A 72 -1.02 -5.41 -0.67
CA LEU A 72 -1.54 -5.69 0.68
C LEU A 72 -2.79 -4.84 0.99
N CYS A 73 -2.75 -3.55 0.67
CA CYS A 73 -3.91 -2.67 0.83
C CYS A 73 -5.10 -3.11 -0.03
N ALA A 74 -4.87 -3.62 -1.25
CA ALA A 74 -5.94 -4.13 -2.11
C ALA A 74 -6.62 -5.36 -1.50
N GLU A 75 -5.86 -6.29 -0.93
CA GLU A 75 -6.38 -7.49 -0.28
C GLU A 75 -7.17 -7.15 1.01
N HIS A 76 -6.67 -6.23 1.84
CA HIS A 76 -7.40 -5.78 3.03
C HIS A 76 -8.69 -5.04 2.69
N THR A 77 -8.68 -4.22 1.64
CA THR A 77 -9.90 -3.58 1.13
C THR A 77 -10.93 -4.62 0.72
N ALA A 78 -10.52 -5.68 -0.01
CA ALA A 78 -11.41 -6.77 -0.42
C ALA A 78 -11.97 -7.54 0.79
N ALA A 79 -11.12 -7.84 1.78
CA ALA A 79 -11.52 -8.53 3.00
C ALA A 79 -12.54 -7.73 3.82
N LEU A 80 -12.30 -6.42 3.99
CA LEU A 80 -13.20 -5.50 4.70
C LEU A 80 -14.53 -5.31 3.93
N ARG A 81 -14.48 -5.20 2.60
CA ARG A 81 -15.67 -5.13 1.75
C ARG A 81 -16.57 -6.34 1.93
N ARG A 82 -15.99 -7.54 1.93
CA ARG A 82 -16.69 -8.79 2.21
C ARG A 82 -17.29 -8.77 3.62
N ARG A 83 -16.49 -8.39 4.63
CA ARG A 83 -16.95 -8.39 6.03
C ARG A 83 -18.12 -7.44 6.26
N VAL A 84 -18.11 -6.24 5.68
CA VAL A 84 -19.26 -5.33 5.76
C VAL A 84 -20.50 -5.94 5.09
N GLY A 85 -20.34 -6.64 3.96
CA GLY A 85 -21.43 -7.34 3.27
C GLY A 85 -22.04 -8.50 4.08
N GLU A 86 -21.26 -9.13 4.97
CA GLU A 86 -21.76 -10.16 5.91
C GLU A 86 -22.59 -9.58 7.06
N MET A 87 -22.44 -8.29 7.36
CA MET A 87 -23.06 -7.63 8.51
C MET A 87 -24.26 -6.77 8.14
N ARG A 88 -24.48 -6.48 6.88
CA ARG A 88 -25.60 -5.62 6.45
C ARG A 88 -26.06 -5.89 5.03
N GLU A 89 -27.33 -5.59 4.78
CA GLU A 89 -27.91 -5.62 3.44
C GLU A 89 -27.41 -4.46 2.55
N PRO A 90 -27.35 -4.66 1.22
CA PRO A 90 -27.10 -3.57 0.29
C PRO A 90 -28.16 -2.45 0.37
N PRO A 91 -27.78 -1.19 0.06
CA PRO A 91 -26.46 -0.75 -0.38
C PRO A 91 -25.45 -0.67 0.77
N LEU A 92 -24.22 -1.17 0.54
CA LEU A 92 -23.19 -1.21 1.58
C LEU A 92 -22.65 0.18 1.96
N GLY A 93 -22.74 1.16 1.06
CA GLY A 93 -22.23 2.53 1.25
C GLY A 93 -20.70 2.60 1.41
N LEU A 94 -19.97 1.72 0.73
CA LEU A 94 -18.51 1.64 0.77
C LEU A 94 -17.81 2.67 -0.14
N GLU A 95 -18.56 3.28 -1.04
CA GLU A 95 -18.03 4.34 -1.92
C GLU A 95 -18.27 5.74 -1.33
N VAL A 96 -19.01 5.84 -0.23
CA VAL A 96 -19.24 7.11 0.47
C VAL A 96 -18.01 7.45 1.30
N ILE A 97 -17.58 8.72 1.22
CA ILE A 97 -16.51 9.26 2.06
C ILE A 97 -17.00 9.28 3.51
N PRO A 98 -16.35 8.55 4.42
CA PRO A 98 -16.85 8.43 5.79
C PRO A 98 -16.66 9.70 6.62
N ASP A 99 -15.72 10.55 6.22
CA ASP A 99 -15.39 11.80 6.90
C ASP A 99 -14.61 12.74 5.98
N PRO A 100 -15.02 14.02 5.82
CA PRO A 100 -14.33 14.98 4.94
C PRO A 100 -12.87 15.26 5.34
N ALA A 101 -12.56 15.24 6.64
CA ALA A 101 -11.19 15.47 7.09
C ALA A 101 -10.26 14.29 6.74
N LEU A 102 -10.78 13.05 6.73
CA LEU A 102 -10.03 11.90 6.22
C LEU A 102 -9.81 11.99 4.72
N GLU A 103 -10.76 12.53 3.95
CA GLU A 103 -10.54 12.79 2.53
C GLU A 103 -9.36 13.73 2.33
N ILE A 104 -9.35 14.86 3.05
CA ILE A 104 -8.26 15.84 3.00
C ILE A 104 -6.93 15.18 3.39
N LEU A 105 -6.88 14.41 4.48
CA LEU A 105 -5.68 13.68 4.91
C LEU A 105 -5.04 12.88 3.75
N PHE A 106 -5.83 12.04 3.09
CA PHE A 106 -5.31 11.18 2.03
C PHE A 106 -5.03 11.96 0.73
N ASP A 107 -5.78 13.01 0.44
CA ASP A 107 -5.51 13.89 -0.70
C ASP A 107 -4.18 14.63 -0.52
N GLU A 108 -3.91 15.16 0.68
CA GLU A 108 -2.64 15.82 1.03
C GLU A 108 -1.44 14.88 0.86
N ILE A 109 -1.57 13.62 1.32
CA ILE A 109 -0.52 12.61 1.16
C ILE A 109 -0.33 12.25 -0.32
N LEU A 110 -1.42 12.06 -1.07
CA LEU A 110 -1.33 11.77 -2.50
C LEU A 110 -0.65 12.91 -3.28
N ALA A 111 -0.94 14.16 -2.91
CA ALA A 111 -0.46 15.36 -3.57
C ALA A 111 0.91 15.84 -3.06
N SER A 112 1.54 15.15 -2.11
CA SER A 112 2.85 15.54 -1.58
C SER A 112 3.88 15.72 -2.71
N PRO A 113 4.62 16.85 -2.73
CA PRO A 113 5.47 17.22 -3.86
C PRO A 113 6.79 16.45 -3.91
N THR A 114 7.24 15.90 -2.79
CA THR A 114 8.53 15.20 -2.67
C THR A 114 8.37 13.76 -2.17
N THR A 115 9.38 12.93 -2.43
CA THR A 115 9.45 11.55 -1.89
C THR A 115 9.48 11.56 -0.37
N GLU A 116 10.20 12.49 0.23
CA GLU A 116 10.37 12.60 1.69
C GLU A 116 9.03 12.92 2.37
N GLU A 117 8.27 13.90 1.86
CA GLU A 117 6.95 14.20 2.41
C GLU A 117 5.98 13.04 2.20
N LEU A 118 6.00 12.39 1.04
CA LEU A 118 5.19 11.19 0.78
C LEU A 118 5.46 10.10 1.82
N VAL A 119 6.73 9.80 2.08
CA VAL A 119 7.19 8.79 3.04
C VAL A 119 6.76 9.16 4.46
N LEU A 120 6.94 10.44 4.87
CA LEU A 120 6.49 10.94 6.18
C LEU A 120 4.96 10.85 6.33
N GLY A 121 4.20 11.23 5.30
CA GLY A 121 2.74 11.15 5.32
C GLY A 121 2.22 9.71 5.42
N LEU A 122 2.78 8.80 4.64
CA LEU A 122 2.40 7.39 4.64
C LEU A 122 2.81 6.68 5.92
N TYR A 123 4.11 6.66 6.21
CA TYR A 123 4.67 5.83 7.28
C TYR A 123 4.74 6.55 8.64
N GLY A 124 4.77 7.87 8.64
CA GLY A 124 4.75 8.68 9.87
C GLY A 124 3.36 9.05 10.37
N LYS A 125 2.33 9.04 9.50
CA LYS A 125 0.97 9.47 9.87
C LYS A 125 -0.12 8.45 9.54
N ALA A 126 -0.36 8.14 8.26
CA ALA A 126 -1.53 7.36 7.85
C ALA A 126 -1.51 5.91 8.36
N LEU A 127 -0.41 5.18 8.14
CA LEU A 127 -0.29 3.78 8.58
C LEU A 127 -0.27 3.63 10.12
N PRO A 128 0.45 4.46 10.90
CA PRO A 128 0.36 4.43 12.36
C PRO A 128 -1.06 4.71 12.88
N ALA A 129 -1.77 5.68 12.28
CA ALA A 129 -3.15 5.99 12.66
C ALA A 129 -4.09 4.81 12.36
N LEU A 130 -3.91 4.14 11.22
CA LEU A 130 -4.70 2.94 10.85
C LEU A 130 -4.39 1.77 11.80
N LYS A 131 -3.12 1.54 12.13
CA LYS A 131 -2.74 0.52 13.11
C LYS A 131 -3.43 0.75 14.45
N THR A 132 -3.30 1.95 15.01
CA THR A 132 -3.95 2.33 16.28
C THR A 132 -5.47 2.11 16.24
N ALA A 133 -6.12 2.45 15.12
CA ALA A 133 -7.55 2.26 14.94
C ALA A 133 -7.96 0.77 14.94
N LEU A 134 -7.19 -0.09 14.29
CA LEU A 134 -7.44 -1.54 14.28
C LEU A 134 -7.17 -2.18 15.64
N GLU A 135 -6.10 -1.77 16.34
CA GLU A 135 -5.82 -2.23 17.71
C GLU A 135 -6.96 -1.88 18.67
N ARG A 136 -7.48 -0.65 18.57
CA ARG A 136 -8.65 -0.22 19.35
C ARG A 136 -9.90 -1.04 19.02
N HIS A 137 -10.13 -1.35 17.74
CA HIS A 137 -11.23 -2.23 17.34
C HIS A 137 -11.15 -3.58 18.06
N LEU A 138 -9.96 -4.20 18.08
CA LEU A 138 -9.73 -5.47 18.75
C LEU A 138 -9.94 -5.39 20.27
N ALA A 139 -9.60 -4.24 20.88
CA ALA A 139 -9.78 -4.02 22.31
C ALA A 139 -11.26 -3.82 22.69
N ASP A 140 -12.05 -3.18 21.82
CA ASP A 140 -13.42 -2.78 22.08
C ASP A 140 -14.45 -3.85 21.71
N THR A 141 -14.15 -4.70 20.72
CA THR A 141 -15.10 -5.71 20.25
C THR A 141 -15.10 -6.97 21.11
N ASN A 142 -16.20 -7.76 21.03
CA ASN A 142 -16.25 -9.07 21.66
C ASN A 142 -15.51 -10.10 20.77
N PRO A 143 -14.43 -10.72 21.25
CA PRO A 143 -13.59 -11.58 20.41
C PRO A 143 -14.26 -12.89 19.99
N LEU A 144 -15.34 -13.33 20.68
CA LEU A 144 -16.10 -14.51 20.30
C LEU A 144 -17.25 -14.14 19.35
N ALA A 145 -18.07 -13.16 19.72
CA ALA A 145 -19.24 -12.77 18.95
C ALA A 145 -18.86 -12.14 17.59
N ASP A 146 -17.77 -11.37 17.54
CA ASP A 146 -17.28 -10.71 16.33
C ASP A 146 -15.95 -11.30 15.83
N GLN A 147 -15.74 -12.60 16.06
CA GLN A 147 -14.52 -13.30 15.64
C GLN A 147 -14.14 -13.09 14.18
N PRO A 148 -15.08 -13.03 13.20
CA PRO A 148 -14.71 -12.76 11.82
C PRO A 148 -14.07 -11.40 11.61
N SER A 149 -14.56 -10.32 12.25
CA SER A 149 -13.92 -8.98 12.19
C SER A 149 -12.57 -8.98 12.90
N VAL A 150 -12.49 -9.65 14.08
CA VAL A 150 -11.22 -9.85 14.80
C VAL A 150 -10.18 -10.49 13.89
N ARG A 151 -10.55 -11.54 13.15
CA ARG A 151 -9.64 -12.18 12.20
C ARG A 151 -9.15 -11.22 11.13
N VAL A 152 -10.04 -10.47 10.49
CA VAL A 152 -9.68 -9.49 9.45
C VAL A 152 -8.71 -8.43 10.01
N CYS A 153 -9.01 -7.86 11.18
CA CYS A 153 -8.16 -6.87 11.83
C CYS A 153 -6.77 -7.43 12.20
N ARG A 154 -6.71 -8.68 12.70
CA ARG A 154 -5.43 -9.31 13.08
C ARG A 154 -4.52 -9.55 11.88
N PHE A 155 -5.05 -9.99 10.73
CA PHE A 155 -4.27 -10.14 9.51
C PHE A 155 -3.79 -8.78 9.00
N ALA A 156 -4.65 -7.77 9.04
CA ALA A 156 -4.26 -6.42 8.66
C ALA A 156 -3.14 -5.86 9.55
N LEU A 157 -3.21 -6.06 10.86
CA LEU A 157 -2.17 -5.63 11.80
C LEU A 157 -0.83 -6.32 11.55
N LEU A 158 -0.84 -7.62 11.25
CA LEU A 158 0.39 -8.37 10.93
C LEU A 158 1.13 -7.74 9.75
N GLU A 159 0.41 -7.47 8.66
CA GLU A 159 1.00 -6.89 7.45
C GLU A 159 1.32 -5.39 7.60
N LEU A 160 0.51 -4.64 8.36
CA LEU A 160 0.83 -3.26 8.72
C LEU A 160 2.12 -3.14 9.54
N ASP A 161 2.40 -4.09 10.43
CA ASP A 161 3.65 -4.11 11.18
C ASP A 161 4.87 -4.27 10.26
N ASP A 162 4.76 -5.10 9.22
CA ASP A 162 5.83 -5.24 8.24
C ASP A 162 5.97 -4.00 7.34
N MET A 163 4.84 -3.40 6.91
CA MET A 163 4.85 -2.12 6.19
C MET A 163 5.51 -1.02 7.03
N LEU A 164 5.21 -0.93 8.32
CA LEU A 164 5.78 0.07 9.23
C LEU A 164 7.27 -0.18 9.50
N LYS A 165 7.73 -1.44 9.60
CA LYS A 165 9.16 -1.76 9.70
C LYS A 165 9.94 -1.28 8.47
N PHE A 166 9.39 -1.50 7.27
CA PHE A 166 9.95 -0.95 6.02
C PHE A 166 9.95 0.59 6.08
N GLY A 167 8.82 1.19 6.44
CA GLY A 167 8.66 2.63 6.51
C GLY A 167 9.60 3.31 7.50
N THR A 168 9.80 2.74 8.68
CA THR A 168 10.76 3.27 9.68
C THR A 168 12.17 3.33 9.10
N LYS A 169 12.64 2.24 8.50
CA LYS A 169 13.97 2.23 7.85
C LYS A 169 14.07 3.23 6.71
N THR A 170 12.99 3.41 5.95
CA THR A 170 12.93 4.39 4.85
C THR A 170 13.03 5.81 5.38
N VAL A 171 12.27 6.13 6.43
CA VAL A 171 12.33 7.44 7.09
C VAL A 171 13.74 7.70 7.63
N ASP A 172 14.32 6.75 8.37
CA ASP A 172 15.67 6.86 8.92
C ASP A 172 16.74 7.09 7.85
N SER A 173 16.52 6.56 6.64
CA SER A 173 17.48 6.66 5.53
C SER A 173 17.35 7.93 4.69
N LEU A 174 16.14 8.49 4.56
CA LEU A 174 15.85 9.60 3.64
C LEU A 174 15.62 10.94 4.33
N ILE A 175 15.25 10.93 5.62
CA ILE A 175 14.81 12.13 6.33
C ILE A 175 15.90 12.59 7.29
N ASP A 176 16.57 13.68 6.93
CA ASP A 176 17.44 14.40 7.85
C ASP A 176 16.64 15.46 8.65
N GLU A 177 17.30 16.07 9.63
CA GLU A 177 16.69 17.11 10.48
C GLU A 177 16.16 18.30 9.66
N THR A 178 16.85 18.68 8.60
CA THR A 178 16.45 19.83 7.75
C THR A 178 15.19 19.53 6.99
N VAL A 179 15.09 18.32 6.43
CA VAL A 179 13.89 17.83 5.74
C VAL A 179 12.73 17.75 6.71
N HIS A 180 12.97 17.14 7.89
CA HIS A 180 11.93 17.03 8.92
C HIS A 180 11.39 18.39 9.36
N GLN A 181 12.24 19.37 9.65
CA GLN A 181 11.83 20.71 10.06
C GLN A 181 10.98 21.41 9.00
N ARG A 182 11.31 21.26 7.72
CA ARG A 182 10.50 21.79 6.61
C ARG A 182 9.11 21.18 6.52
N ALA A 183 8.99 19.89 6.84
CA ALA A 183 7.73 19.15 6.76
C ALA A 183 6.79 19.41 7.96
N ILE A 184 7.27 19.97 9.08
CA ILE A 184 6.48 20.16 10.31
C ILE A 184 5.12 20.83 10.06
N PRO A 185 5.00 21.94 9.32
CA PRO A 185 3.71 22.60 9.11
C PRO A 185 2.70 21.68 8.40
N TRP A 186 3.15 20.92 7.40
CA TRP A 186 2.32 19.98 6.69
C TRP A 186 1.98 18.74 7.55
N LEU A 187 2.94 18.22 8.31
CA LEU A 187 2.68 17.11 9.25
C LEU A 187 1.67 17.50 10.33
N SER A 188 1.72 18.77 10.80
CA SER A 188 0.70 19.32 11.72
C SER A 188 -0.68 19.38 11.07
N LEU A 189 -0.77 19.74 9.79
CA LEU A 189 -2.03 19.68 9.03
C LEU A 189 -2.61 18.26 8.99
N LEU A 190 -1.78 17.23 8.77
CA LEU A 190 -2.23 15.84 8.80
C LEU A 190 -2.73 15.41 10.18
N ASP A 191 -2.07 15.85 11.26
CA ASP A 191 -2.54 15.62 12.63
C ASP A 191 -3.88 16.32 12.90
N ASP A 192 -4.05 17.55 12.41
CA ASP A 192 -5.32 18.28 12.49
C ASP A 192 -6.45 17.54 11.75
N CYS A 193 -6.17 16.99 10.57
CA CYS A 193 -7.15 16.18 9.84
C CYS A 193 -7.61 14.97 10.68
N LEU A 194 -6.68 14.26 11.30
CA LEU A 194 -7.02 13.13 12.19
C LEU A 194 -7.81 13.59 13.42
N ALA A 195 -7.43 14.71 14.02
CA ALA A 195 -8.11 15.25 15.20
C ALA A 195 -9.55 15.71 14.89
N VAL A 196 -9.76 16.37 13.73
CA VAL A 196 -11.10 16.79 13.27
C VAL A 196 -11.97 15.58 12.93
N ALA A 197 -11.38 14.53 12.34
CA ALA A 197 -12.08 13.28 12.05
C ALA A 197 -12.43 12.42 13.29
N GLY A 198 -11.96 12.81 14.48
CA GLY A 198 -12.09 12.01 15.69
C GLY A 198 -11.22 10.75 15.69
N GLY A 199 -10.03 10.83 15.11
CA GLY A 199 -9.16 9.71 14.81
C GLY A 199 -9.58 8.99 13.52
N LEU A 200 -8.77 8.04 13.07
CA LEU A 200 -9.08 7.29 11.84
C LEU A 200 -10.37 6.47 12.00
N ASP A 201 -10.62 5.90 13.17
CA ASP A 201 -11.84 5.12 13.51
C ASP A 201 -13.05 5.98 13.91
N GLY A 202 -12.86 7.28 14.14
CA GLY A 202 -13.91 8.20 14.56
C GLY A 202 -14.41 7.95 15.98
N THR A 203 -13.54 7.47 16.87
CA THR A 203 -13.89 7.17 18.27
C THR A 203 -13.45 8.24 19.26
N GLN A 204 -12.56 9.13 18.84
CA GLN A 204 -12.12 10.27 19.64
C GLN A 204 -13.10 11.44 19.49
N THR A 205 -13.12 12.34 20.46
CA THR A 205 -13.91 13.58 20.34
C THR A 205 -13.32 14.43 19.22
N PRO A 206 -14.12 14.73 18.17
CA PRO A 206 -13.66 15.59 17.08
C PRO A 206 -13.31 17.00 17.57
N THR A 207 -12.25 17.58 17.02
CA THR A 207 -11.92 18.99 17.25
C THR A 207 -12.65 19.89 16.26
N ALA A 208 -13.10 21.07 16.73
CA ALA A 208 -13.73 22.08 15.88
C ALA A 208 -12.61 22.99 15.28
N LYS A 209 -11.93 22.47 14.26
CA LYS A 209 -10.89 23.22 13.53
C LYS A 209 -11.21 23.19 12.04
N GLU A 210 -11.11 24.34 11.38
CA GLU A 210 -11.18 24.42 9.92
C GLU A 210 -9.88 23.93 9.32
N ILE A 211 -9.99 23.03 8.33
CA ILE A 211 -8.84 22.44 7.63
C ILE A 211 -8.66 23.14 6.29
N SER A 212 -7.54 23.82 6.11
CA SER A 212 -7.14 24.40 4.84
C SER A 212 -6.21 23.46 4.09
N ARG A 213 -6.56 23.07 2.85
CA ARG A 213 -5.73 22.23 1.98
C ARG A 213 -4.44 22.96 1.61
N LEU A 214 -3.31 22.27 1.65
CA LEU A 214 -2.00 22.81 1.29
C LEU A 214 -1.54 22.25 -0.07
N HIS A 215 -1.17 21.00 -0.13
CA HIS A 215 -0.72 20.36 -1.38
C HIS A 215 -1.90 19.93 -2.26
N SER A 216 -3.02 19.61 -1.64
CA SER A 216 -4.25 19.18 -2.32
C SER A 216 -5.23 20.30 -2.63
N ALA A 217 -4.78 21.57 -2.59
CA ALA A 217 -5.60 22.72 -3.00
C ALA A 217 -6.09 22.61 -4.47
N ARG A 218 -5.41 21.82 -5.28
CA ARG A 218 -5.84 21.41 -6.61
C ARG A 218 -5.89 19.88 -6.67
N PRO A 219 -6.78 19.29 -7.49
CA PRO A 219 -6.80 17.85 -7.68
C PRO A 219 -5.43 17.31 -8.09
N TYR A 220 -5.03 16.18 -7.52
CA TYR A 220 -3.80 15.49 -7.90
C TYR A 220 -3.83 15.15 -9.38
N LYS A 221 -2.74 15.49 -10.07
CA LYS A 221 -2.55 15.09 -11.46
C LYS A 221 -1.54 13.96 -11.51
N TYR A 222 -1.97 12.82 -12.02
CA TYR A 222 -1.11 11.65 -12.15
C TYR A 222 0.09 11.96 -13.06
N ASP A 223 1.29 11.60 -12.60
CA ASP A 223 2.52 11.64 -13.40
C ASP A 223 2.84 10.24 -13.93
N GLY A 224 2.45 9.98 -15.16
CA GLY A 224 2.70 8.72 -15.86
C GLY A 224 4.12 8.59 -16.44
N ARG A 225 5.03 9.50 -16.11
CA ARG A 225 6.42 9.48 -16.60
C ARG A 225 7.31 8.73 -15.62
N PRO A 226 7.87 7.56 -16.01
CA PRO A 226 8.80 6.84 -15.17
C PRO A 226 10.06 7.65 -14.87
N LYS A 227 10.61 7.46 -13.67
CA LYS A 227 11.85 8.09 -13.22
C LYS A 227 12.81 7.04 -12.70
N ARG A 228 14.09 7.38 -12.69
CA ARG A 228 15.19 6.60 -12.11
C ARG A 228 16.02 7.51 -11.21
N ASP A 229 16.59 6.97 -10.16
CA ASP A 229 17.54 7.69 -9.31
C ASP A 229 18.92 7.78 -9.96
N GLU A 230 19.84 8.52 -9.33
CA GLU A 230 21.16 8.85 -9.84
C GLU A 230 22.10 7.65 -10.04
N ARG A 231 21.74 6.49 -9.51
CA ARG A 231 22.51 5.25 -9.70
C ARG A 231 22.39 4.71 -11.13
N PHE A 232 21.37 5.14 -11.89
CA PHE A 232 21.07 4.69 -13.23
C PHE A 232 21.61 5.69 -14.28
N PRO A 233 22.78 5.43 -14.90
CA PRO A 233 23.50 6.44 -15.71
C PRO A 233 22.81 6.75 -17.04
N ASP A 234 22.06 5.80 -17.60
CA ASP A 234 21.39 5.97 -18.89
C ASP A 234 19.99 5.36 -18.91
N PRO A 235 19.00 6.04 -18.32
CA PRO A 235 17.63 5.53 -18.23
C PRO A 235 16.89 5.55 -19.58
N PHE A 236 17.41 6.24 -20.60
CA PHE A 236 16.82 6.31 -21.94
C PHE A 236 17.40 5.27 -22.92
N ASN A 237 18.35 4.47 -22.49
CA ASN A 237 18.94 3.42 -23.33
C ASN A 237 17.87 2.39 -23.72
N MET A 238 17.90 1.94 -24.98
CA MET A 238 16.94 0.94 -25.49
C MET A 238 17.12 -0.45 -24.88
N GLY A 239 18.23 -0.68 -24.19
CA GLY A 239 18.56 -1.97 -23.61
C GLY A 239 18.96 -3.02 -24.64
N VAL A 240 18.91 -4.28 -24.23
CA VAL A 240 19.32 -5.44 -25.03
C VAL A 240 18.13 -6.36 -25.25
N ASN A 241 17.99 -6.91 -26.46
CA ASN A 241 17.02 -7.97 -26.70
C ASN A 241 17.57 -9.30 -26.14
N ALA A 242 17.10 -9.68 -24.96
CA ALA A 242 17.58 -10.88 -24.27
C ALA A 242 17.27 -12.17 -25.05
N GLU A 243 16.19 -12.23 -25.79
CA GLU A 243 15.72 -13.42 -26.51
C GLU A 243 16.74 -13.85 -27.58
N VAL A 244 17.40 -12.89 -28.25
CA VAL A 244 18.45 -13.20 -29.23
C VAL A 244 19.57 -14.03 -28.61
N PHE A 245 19.94 -13.74 -27.37
CA PHE A 245 20.98 -14.49 -26.64
C PHE A 245 20.47 -15.78 -26.04
N LEU A 246 19.27 -15.79 -25.49
CA LEU A 246 18.68 -16.95 -24.82
C LEU A 246 18.46 -18.13 -25.77
N TYR A 247 18.04 -17.85 -27.00
CA TYR A 247 17.70 -18.89 -27.99
C TYR A 247 18.86 -19.21 -28.95
N ASP A 248 20.01 -18.53 -28.86
CA ASP A 248 21.19 -18.91 -29.66
C ASP A 248 21.82 -20.17 -29.10
N ALA A 249 21.74 -21.27 -29.87
CA ALA A 249 22.31 -22.54 -29.48
C ALA A 249 23.86 -22.54 -29.41
N LYS A 250 24.51 -21.54 -30.00
CA LYS A 250 25.99 -21.44 -30.01
C LYS A 250 26.55 -20.80 -28.74
N LEU A 251 25.72 -20.10 -27.98
CA LEU A 251 26.13 -19.47 -26.72
C LEU A 251 26.18 -20.46 -25.58
N PRO A 252 27.22 -20.40 -24.72
CA PRO A 252 27.29 -21.20 -23.50
C PRO A 252 26.26 -20.78 -22.47
N THR A 253 26.17 -21.55 -21.39
CA THR A 253 25.11 -21.37 -20.35
C THR A 253 25.24 -20.06 -19.57
N GLU A 254 26.48 -19.63 -19.28
CA GLU A 254 26.74 -18.45 -18.43
C GLU A 254 26.17 -17.15 -19.02
N PRO A 255 26.45 -16.77 -20.28
CA PRO A 255 25.81 -15.61 -20.90
C PRO A 255 24.28 -15.71 -20.93
N LYS A 256 23.74 -16.91 -21.14
CA LYS A 256 22.29 -17.13 -21.12
C LYS A 256 21.71 -16.86 -19.74
N THR A 257 22.39 -17.30 -18.68
CA THR A 257 21.98 -17.05 -17.30
C THR A 257 21.96 -15.55 -16.99
N LEU A 258 22.99 -14.81 -17.41
CA LEU A 258 23.02 -13.35 -17.28
C LEU A 258 21.85 -12.68 -18.02
N MET A 259 21.53 -13.17 -19.22
CA MET A 259 20.38 -12.65 -19.98
C MET A 259 19.05 -12.98 -19.33
N MET A 260 18.92 -14.11 -18.62
CA MET A 260 17.73 -14.42 -17.82
C MET A 260 17.57 -13.44 -16.65
N PHE A 261 18.64 -13.15 -15.93
CA PHE A 261 18.61 -12.13 -14.85
C PHE A 261 18.28 -10.76 -15.41
N TYR A 262 18.86 -10.39 -16.54
CA TYR A 262 18.58 -9.14 -17.22
C TYR A 262 17.11 -9.03 -17.63
N LYS A 263 16.55 -10.09 -18.24
CA LYS A 263 15.15 -10.14 -18.64
C LYS A 263 14.23 -9.90 -17.45
N ARG A 264 14.53 -10.58 -16.31
CA ARG A 264 13.76 -10.38 -15.07
C ARG A 264 13.91 -8.97 -14.52
N LEU A 265 15.12 -8.45 -14.43
CA LEU A 265 15.35 -7.13 -13.88
C LEU A 265 14.67 -6.01 -14.70
N ARG A 266 14.61 -6.16 -16.03
CA ARG A 266 13.88 -5.23 -16.90
C ARG A 266 12.40 -5.13 -16.61
N GLU A 267 11.81 -6.15 -16.01
CA GLU A 267 10.38 -6.15 -15.67
C GLU A 267 10.02 -5.07 -14.63
N VAL A 268 10.95 -4.24 -14.16
CA VAL A 268 10.64 -3.01 -13.41
C VAL A 268 9.74 -2.04 -14.21
N ASP A 269 9.80 -2.09 -15.53
CA ASP A 269 8.95 -1.29 -16.42
C ASP A 269 7.46 -1.69 -16.33
N VAL A 270 7.17 -2.95 -16.00
CA VAL A 270 5.80 -3.48 -15.98
C VAL A 270 4.98 -2.90 -14.82
N PRO A 271 5.46 -2.88 -13.56
CA PRO A 271 4.78 -2.15 -12.47
C PRO A 271 4.51 -0.68 -12.79
N GLU A 272 5.45 0.00 -13.48
CA GLU A 272 5.28 1.40 -13.89
C GLU A 272 4.16 1.60 -14.91
N MET A 273 4.04 0.68 -15.86
CA MET A 273 2.94 0.66 -16.83
C MET A 273 1.62 0.27 -16.14
N MET A 274 1.60 -0.79 -15.35
CA MET A 274 0.38 -1.26 -14.70
C MET A 274 -0.16 -0.25 -13.69
N ALA A 275 0.71 0.45 -12.95
CA ALA A 275 0.33 1.54 -12.07
C ALA A 275 -0.42 2.65 -12.85
N SER A 276 0.01 2.95 -14.07
CA SER A 276 -0.67 3.91 -14.94
C SER A 276 -2.04 3.42 -15.38
N ILE A 277 -2.16 2.15 -15.76
CA ILE A 277 -3.44 1.54 -16.15
C ILE A 277 -4.43 1.59 -14.99
N ILE A 278 -4.01 1.15 -13.81
CA ILE A 278 -4.86 1.11 -12.61
C ILE A 278 -5.33 2.52 -12.24
N THR A 279 -4.42 3.49 -12.22
CA THR A 279 -4.71 4.86 -11.79
C THR A 279 -5.59 5.61 -12.78
N GLU A 280 -5.41 5.39 -14.08
CA GLU A 280 -6.13 6.08 -15.14
C GLU A 280 -7.39 5.33 -15.64
N THR A 281 -7.75 4.23 -14.98
CA THR A 281 -8.98 3.47 -15.28
C THR A 281 -9.93 3.52 -14.07
N PRO A 282 -10.67 4.63 -13.87
CA PRO A 282 -11.61 4.76 -12.75
C PRO A 282 -12.86 3.88 -12.94
N ASP A 283 -13.69 3.82 -11.90
CA ASP A 283 -15.05 3.27 -11.93
C ASP A 283 -15.17 1.78 -12.28
N LYS A 284 -14.12 1.00 -11.98
CA LYS A 284 -14.16 -0.46 -12.06
C LYS A 284 -14.58 -1.09 -10.74
N SER A 285 -15.01 -2.35 -10.80
CA SER A 285 -15.24 -3.15 -9.60
C SER A 285 -13.94 -3.28 -8.79
N TRP A 286 -14.06 -3.48 -7.47
CA TRP A 286 -12.87 -3.66 -6.63
C TRP A 286 -12.03 -4.88 -7.04
N ASP A 287 -12.66 -5.93 -7.53
CA ASP A 287 -11.96 -7.12 -8.02
C ASP A 287 -10.98 -6.81 -9.16
N TYR A 288 -11.35 -5.88 -10.07
CA TYR A 288 -10.43 -5.41 -11.10
C TYR A 288 -9.16 -4.79 -10.50
N TYR A 289 -9.31 -3.86 -9.54
CA TYR A 289 -8.15 -3.21 -8.91
C TYR A 289 -7.29 -4.20 -8.15
N ARG A 290 -7.90 -5.12 -7.41
CA ARG A 290 -7.21 -6.17 -6.67
C ARG A 290 -6.39 -7.06 -7.61
N ASP A 291 -6.99 -7.59 -8.66
CA ASP A 291 -6.34 -8.53 -9.57
C ASP A 291 -5.23 -7.86 -10.37
N MET A 292 -5.46 -6.63 -10.86
CA MET A 292 -4.43 -5.83 -11.53
C MET A 292 -3.25 -5.50 -10.59
N THR A 293 -3.53 -5.16 -9.34
CA THR A 293 -2.46 -4.86 -8.36
C THR A 293 -1.70 -6.11 -7.95
N ARG A 294 -2.36 -7.28 -7.90
CA ARG A 294 -1.67 -8.56 -7.68
C ARG A 294 -0.69 -8.85 -8.80
N GLN A 295 -1.08 -8.65 -10.06
CA GLN A 295 -0.17 -8.80 -11.20
C GLN A 295 0.96 -7.77 -11.14
N LEU A 296 0.68 -6.50 -10.85
CA LEU A 296 1.69 -5.47 -10.64
C LEU A 296 2.75 -5.90 -9.62
N TRP A 297 2.33 -6.46 -8.49
CA TRP A 297 3.23 -6.99 -7.47
C TRP A 297 4.02 -8.22 -7.96
N ASP A 298 3.42 -9.07 -8.77
CA ASP A 298 4.09 -10.23 -9.36
C ASP A 298 5.26 -9.80 -10.24
N GLU A 299 5.06 -8.80 -11.08
CA GLU A 299 6.11 -8.23 -11.94
C GLU A 299 7.21 -7.50 -11.14
N ALA A 300 6.84 -6.80 -10.07
CA ALA A 300 7.82 -6.21 -9.17
C ALA A 300 8.71 -7.30 -8.51
N ARG A 301 8.14 -8.46 -8.14
CA ARG A 301 8.93 -9.59 -7.64
C ARG A 301 9.87 -10.16 -8.71
N HIS A 302 9.42 -10.22 -9.96
CA HIS A 302 10.29 -10.66 -11.06
C HIS A 302 11.51 -9.73 -11.20
N ALA A 303 11.32 -8.41 -11.13
CA ALA A 303 12.44 -7.46 -11.15
C ALA A 303 13.42 -7.72 -10.00
N MET A 304 12.92 -7.94 -8.78
CA MET A 304 13.77 -8.28 -7.62
C MET A 304 14.48 -9.63 -7.76
N MET A 305 13.91 -10.62 -8.45
CA MET A 305 14.63 -11.88 -8.76
C MET A 305 15.83 -11.61 -9.66
N GLY A 306 15.71 -10.71 -10.63
CA GLY A 306 16.84 -10.26 -11.46
C GLY A 306 17.91 -9.54 -10.64
N GLU A 307 17.49 -8.66 -9.73
CA GLU A 307 18.37 -7.99 -8.77
C GLU A 307 19.18 -8.99 -7.95
N VAL A 308 18.53 -9.99 -7.34
CA VAL A 308 19.21 -11.05 -6.58
C VAL A 308 20.23 -11.78 -7.43
N GLY A 309 19.92 -12.08 -8.69
CA GLY A 309 20.85 -12.74 -9.60
C GLY A 309 22.14 -11.94 -9.82
N PHE A 310 22.04 -10.67 -10.12
CA PHE A 310 23.20 -9.79 -10.33
C PHE A 310 23.95 -9.48 -9.03
N ALA A 311 23.24 -9.23 -7.94
CA ALA A 311 23.87 -8.96 -6.64
C ALA A 311 24.69 -10.17 -6.15
N ASN A 312 24.18 -11.39 -6.34
CA ASN A 312 24.89 -12.63 -5.97
C ASN A 312 26.20 -12.83 -6.77
N LEU A 313 26.27 -12.25 -7.96
CA LEU A 313 27.48 -12.24 -8.78
C LEU A 313 28.43 -11.06 -8.48
N GLY A 314 28.13 -10.23 -7.50
CA GLY A 314 28.89 -9.03 -7.13
C GLY A 314 28.81 -7.93 -8.19
N ILE A 315 27.80 -7.93 -9.06
CA ILE A 315 27.62 -6.93 -10.11
C ILE A 315 26.83 -5.74 -9.52
N ASN A 316 27.41 -4.55 -9.61
CA ASN A 316 26.70 -3.31 -9.33
C ASN A 316 25.67 -3.04 -10.45
N TRP A 317 24.53 -3.70 -10.34
CA TRP A 317 23.53 -3.74 -11.40
C TRP A 317 22.90 -2.37 -11.72
N PRO A 318 22.64 -1.46 -10.77
CA PRO A 318 22.07 -0.17 -11.13
C PRO A 318 22.97 0.61 -12.10
N ARG A 319 24.29 0.45 -11.96
CA ARG A 319 25.27 1.13 -12.79
C ARG A 319 25.64 0.35 -14.06
N ASN A 320 25.74 -0.97 -13.96
CA ASN A 320 26.38 -1.79 -15.00
C ASN A 320 25.37 -2.51 -15.91
N VAL A 321 24.09 -2.60 -15.47
CA VAL A 321 23.03 -3.22 -16.24
C VAL A 321 22.09 -2.13 -16.75
N MET A 322 21.84 -2.09 -18.05
CA MET A 322 21.01 -1.07 -18.68
C MET A 322 19.53 -1.27 -18.36
N ILE A 323 19.06 -0.66 -17.29
CA ILE A 323 17.65 -0.67 -16.88
C ILE A 323 17.02 0.65 -17.28
N ASN A 324 16.47 0.67 -18.46
CA ASN A 324 15.79 1.83 -19.01
C ASN A 324 14.30 1.83 -18.67
N PHE A 325 13.62 2.93 -18.98
CA PHE A 325 12.17 3.07 -18.88
C PHE A 325 11.52 3.48 -20.20
N THR A 326 12.22 3.30 -21.31
CA THR A 326 11.77 3.78 -22.63
C THR A 326 10.45 3.13 -23.03
N TRP A 327 10.28 1.87 -22.70
CA TRP A 327 9.05 1.13 -23.01
C TRP A 327 7.86 1.61 -22.19
N SER A 328 7.97 1.65 -20.87
CA SER A 328 6.90 2.14 -20.00
C SER A 328 6.57 3.61 -20.24
N LEU A 329 7.60 4.44 -20.52
CA LEU A 329 7.41 5.83 -20.92
C LEU A 329 6.58 5.95 -22.20
N ALA A 330 6.92 5.18 -23.24
CA ALA A 330 6.19 5.22 -24.50
C ALA A 330 4.73 4.78 -24.34
N LEU A 331 4.50 3.66 -23.67
CA LEU A 331 3.13 3.17 -23.40
C LEU A 331 2.32 4.18 -22.59
N ASN A 332 2.87 4.72 -21.51
CA ASN A 332 2.16 5.62 -20.61
C ASN A 332 1.83 6.98 -21.23
N THR A 333 2.64 7.44 -22.18
CA THR A 333 2.48 8.78 -22.77
C THR A 333 1.82 8.80 -24.15
N GLN A 334 1.81 7.67 -24.86
CA GLN A 334 1.34 7.59 -26.23
C GLN A 334 0.03 6.80 -26.41
N LEU A 335 -0.27 5.90 -25.48
CA LEU A 335 -1.42 5.00 -25.57
C LEU A 335 -2.44 5.27 -24.46
N LYS A 336 -3.70 4.93 -24.72
CA LYS A 336 -4.76 4.92 -23.71
C LYS A 336 -4.58 3.72 -22.77
N PRO A 337 -5.11 3.77 -21.53
CA PRO A 337 -4.95 2.68 -20.57
C PRO A 337 -5.28 1.29 -21.12
N ILE A 338 -6.36 1.15 -21.86
CA ILE A 338 -6.78 -0.14 -22.45
C ILE A 338 -5.83 -0.65 -23.54
N GLU A 339 -5.05 0.23 -24.16
CA GLU A 339 -4.11 -0.11 -25.23
C GLU A 339 -2.71 -0.46 -24.69
N ARG A 340 -2.47 -0.20 -23.40
CA ARG A 340 -1.19 -0.49 -22.72
C ARG A 340 -1.08 -1.94 -22.24
N HIS A 341 -2.23 -2.60 -22.05
CA HIS A 341 -2.31 -4.00 -21.59
C HIS A 341 -2.17 -4.99 -22.78
#